data_07acf781bb3e6675b377cba8467f7d4f
#
_entry.id   07acf781bb3e6675b377cba8467f7d4f
#
_cell.length_a   1.000
_cell.length_b   1.000
_cell.length_c   1.000
_cell.angle_alpha   90.00
_cell.angle_beta   90.00
_cell.angle_gamma   90.00
#
_symmetry.space_group_name_H-M   'P 1'
#
loop_
_entity.id
_entity.type
_entity.pdbx_description
1 polymer ?
#
loop_
_entity_poly.entity_id
_entity_poly.type
_entity_poly.pdbx_seq_one_letter_code
_entity_poly.pdbx_strand_id
1 'polypeptide(L)'
;MKPLRAADVRRAVDAAGRAITAALDMRHKPIVSDMLNSAGSVSAEWYIETLWHYLAKRALLAGVSSFDVEFRQPARLADKQIHFSLPHPEADDLVMDFHVMRVPPGAKKSEKVPVARIAIHRGTRRRRHGVAPEPPAHPYGIEVRTRHLNAARQVSWYTLVAVIMDVARRGAQFADDRIDREDDTLLYIVPRFTFTPLVDAALRDNLFVYPEFAMAQRWAKGRTSSTARVTFWAVANAAPWPIAESVVTVVRTSLVNGVRRPVDENGDVVSKSGA
;
A
#
# COMPACT_ATOMS: atom_id res chain seq x y z
N MET A 1 -16.69 3.36 53.34
CA MET A 1 -15.94 3.43 52.08
C MET A 1 -14.51 2.98 52.31
N LYS A 2 -14.02 1.95 51.61
CA LYS A 2 -12.60 1.57 51.66
C LYS A 2 -11.76 2.61 50.93
N PRO A 3 -10.66 3.10 51.51
CA PRO A 3 -9.78 4.03 50.77
C PRO A 3 -9.17 3.34 49.54
N LEU A 4 -9.18 4.02 48.42
CA LEU A 4 -8.51 3.57 47.16
C LEU A 4 -7.00 3.41 47.45
N ARG A 5 -6.45 2.26 47.13
CA ARG A 5 -5.00 2.04 47.26
C ARG A 5 -4.24 2.91 46.27
N ALA A 6 -3.12 3.48 46.65
CA ALA A 6 -2.29 4.32 45.78
C ALA A 6 -1.93 3.63 44.45
N ALA A 7 -1.76 2.29 44.45
CA ALA A 7 -1.52 1.50 43.23
C ALA A 7 -2.72 1.45 42.27
N ASP A 8 -3.96 1.55 42.80
CA ASP A 8 -5.17 1.55 41.94
C ASP A 8 -5.39 2.92 41.32
N VAL A 9 -5.08 3.99 42.07
CA VAL A 9 -5.09 5.36 41.54
C VAL A 9 -4.04 5.52 40.42
N ARG A 10 -2.82 5.01 40.63
CA ARG A 10 -1.75 5.06 39.64
C ARG A 10 -2.13 4.30 38.39
N ARG A 11 -2.67 3.09 38.49
CA ARG A 11 -3.18 2.31 37.32
C ARG A 11 -4.29 3.04 36.55
N ALA A 12 -5.21 3.69 37.28
CA ALA A 12 -6.28 4.46 36.64
C ALA A 12 -5.76 5.69 35.92
N VAL A 13 -4.78 6.40 36.48
CA VAL A 13 -4.12 7.55 35.85
C VAL A 13 -3.33 7.12 34.58
N ASP A 14 -2.59 6.01 34.66
CA ASP A 14 -1.84 5.47 33.52
C ASP A 14 -2.79 4.96 32.41
N ALA A 15 -3.92 4.37 32.76
CA ALA A 15 -4.94 3.93 31.82
C ALA A 15 -5.63 5.14 31.14
N ALA A 16 -5.97 6.18 31.93
CA ALA A 16 -6.54 7.41 31.41
C ALA A 16 -5.53 8.16 30.52
N GLY A 17 -4.26 8.22 30.94
CA GLY A 17 -3.17 8.80 30.16
C GLY A 17 -2.99 8.10 28.80
N ARG A 18 -2.98 6.76 28.79
CA ARG A 18 -2.92 5.98 27.54
C ARG A 18 -4.15 6.21 26.66
N ALA A 19 -5.34 6.28 27.22
CA ALA A 19 -6.57 6.54 26.48
C ALA A 19 -6.58 7.96 25.88
N ILE A 20 -6.09 8.96 26.59
CA ILE A 20 -5.95 10.33 26.08
C ILE A 20 -4.90 10.39 24.98
N THR A 21 -3.75 9.73 25.14
CA THR A 21 -2.71 9.67 24.10
C THR A 21 -3.23 8.97 22.86
N ALA A 22 -3.93 7.84 22.99
CA ALA A 22 -4.55 7.14 21.87
C ALA A 22 -5.61 8.01 21.14
N ALA A 23 -6.41 8.78 21.90
CA ALA A 23 -7.40 9.69 21.33
C ALA A 23 -6.74 10.88 20.59
N LEU A 24 -5.59 11.37 21.09
CA LEU A 24 -4.82 12.44 20.45
C LEU A 24 -4.09 11.98 19.19
N ASP A 25 -3.78 10.69 19.06
CA ASP A 25 -3.13 10.11 17.88
C ASP A 25 -4.12 9.77 16.76
N MET A 26 -5.42 9.86 16.99
CA MET A 26 -6.43 9.73 15.95
C MET A 26 -6.45 10.97 15.06
N ARG A 27 -6.35 10.74 13.76
CA ARG A 27 -6.39 11.79 12.74
C ARG A 27 -7.53 11.51 11.77
N HIS A 28 -8.00 12.55 11.11
CA HIS A 28 -8.93 12.42 10.00
C HIS A 28 -8.58 13.41 8.90
N LYS A 29 -8.87 13.04 7.67
CA LYS A 29 -8.76 13.92 6.50
C LYS A 29 -10.04 13.83 5.67
N PRO A 30 -10.52 14.95 5.11
CA PRO A 30 -11.61 14.91 4.14
C PRO A 30 -11.15 14.14 2.90
N ILE A 31 -12.06 13.39 2.28
CA ILE A 31 -11.82 12.76 0.99
C ILE A 31 -12.17 13.79 -0.08
N VAL A 32 -11.21 14.11 -0.93
CA VAL A 32 -11.36 15.03 -2.06
C VAL A 32 -11.07 14.31 -3.37
N SER A 33 -11.52 14.89 -4.48
CA SER A 33 -11.49 14.22 -5.80
C SER A 33 -10.09 13.86 -6.29
N ASP A 34 -9.08 14.66 -5.96
CA ASP A 34 -7.68 14.43 -6.32
C ASP A 34 -7.01 13.25 -5.58
N MET A 35 -7.64 12.77 -4.49
CA MET A 35 -7.23 11.55 -3.80
C MET A 35 -7.74 10.28 -4.48
N LEU A 36 -8.67 10.39 -5.44
CA LEU A 36 -9.35 9.25 -6.03
C LEU A 36 -8.60 8.75 -7.28
N ASN A 37 -8.59 7.42 -7.42
CA ASN A 37 -8.17 6.77 -8.66
C ASN A 37 -9.32 6.73 -9.68
N SER A 38 -9.07 6.21 -10.87
CA SER A 38 -10.06 6.07 -11.94
C SER A 38 -11.30 5.23 -11.57
N ALA A 39 -11.20 4.40 -10.54
CA ALA A 39 -12.32 3.61 -10.02
C ALA A 39 -13.14 4.36 -8.94
N GLY A 40 -12.86 5.64 -8.67
CA GLY A 40 -13.54 6.46 -7.68
C GLY A 40 -13.28 6.06 -6.23
N SER A 41 -12.19 5.36 -5.98
CA SER A 41 -11.73 5.02 -4.63
C SER A 41 -10.40 5.72 -4.30
N VAL A 42 -10.16 5.97 -3.02
CA VAL A 42 -8.89 6.58 -2.58
C VAL A 42 -7.71 5.74 -3.05
N SER A 43 -6.74 6.40 -3.67
CA SER A 43 -5.60 5.77 -4.31
C SER A 43 -4.61 5.17 -3.29
N ALA A 44 -3.86 4.17 -3.72
CA ALA A 44 -2.84 3.53 -2.89
C ALA A 44 -1.75 4.53 -2.47
N GLU A 45 -1.37 5.44 -3.37
CA GLU A 45 -0.35 6.45 -3.17
C GLU A 45 -0.66 7.33 -1.97
N TRP A 46 -1.93 7.72 -1.81
CA TRP A 46 -2.34 8.59 -0.71
C TRP A 46 -2.11 7.97 0.67
N TYR A 47 -2.35 6.65 0.81
CA TYR A 47 -2.07 5.95 2.08
C TYR A 47 -0.57 5.94 2.38
N ILE A 48 0.25 5.72 1.34
CA ILE A 48 1.71 5.69 1.50
C ILE A 48 2.28 7.09 1.68
N GLU A 49 1.74 8.10 1.04
CA GLU A 49 2.09 9.50 1.28
C GLU A 49 1.81 9.88 2.74
N THR A 50 0.66 9.47 3.29
CA THR A 50 0.31 9.71 4.69
C THR A 50 1.30 9.03 5.64
N LEU A 51 1.66 7.76 5.36
CA LEU A 51 2.71 7.04 6.09
C LEU A 51 4.07 7.76 5.99
N TRP A 52 4.47 8.12 4.77
CA TRP A 52 5.73 8.80 4.52
C TRP A 52 5.88 10.08 5.33
N HIS A 53 4.88 10.94 5.29
CA HIS A 53 4.88 12.19 6.05
C HIS A 53 4.96 11.97 7.56
N TYR A 54 4.27 10.95 8.06
CA TYR A 54 4.35 10.57 9.46
C TYR A 54 5.78 10.16 9.86
N LEU A 55 6.39 9.26 9.09
CA LEU A 55 7.75 8.75 9.36
C LEU A 55 8.81 9.84 9.19
N ALA A 56 8.70 10.68 8.15
CA ALA A 56 9.62 11.78 7.89
C ALA A 56 9.61 12.82 9.02
N LYS A 57 8.42 13.23 9.47
CA LYS A 57 8.25 14.19 10.56
C LYS A 57 8.88 13.72 11.88
N ARG A 58 8.99 12.42 12.09
CA ARG A 58 9.53 11.79 13.29
C ARG A 58 10.95 11.24 13.11
N ALA A 59 11.59 11.52 11.97
CA ALA A 59 12.92 10.99 11.61
C ALA A 59 13.03 9.45 11.65
N LEU A 60 11.92 8.74 11.39
CA LEU A 60 11.86 7.28 11.48
C LEU A 60 12.15 6.56 10.15
N LEU A 61 12.23 7.28 9.03
CA LEU A 61 12.39 6.70 7.69
C LEU A 61 13.59 5.77 7.57
N ALA A 62 14.74 6.15 8.15
CA ALA A 62 15.97 5.36 8.08
C ALA A 62 15.85 3.99 8.78
N GLY A 63 15.01 3.90 9.80
CA GLY A 63 14.78 2.68 10.57
C GLY A 63 13.74 1.73 9.98
N VAL A 64 13.11 2.07 8.84
CA VAL A 64 12.14 1.20 8.18
C VAL A 64 12.85 0.24 7.24
N SER A 65 12.72 -1.06 7.50
CA SER A 65 13.24 -2.12 6.62
C SER A 65 12.23 -2.53 5.55
N SER A 66 10.94 -2.55 5.87
CA SER A 66 9.83 -2.82 4.95
C SER A 66 8.51 -2.37 5.55
N PHE A 67 7.45 -2.39 4.75
CA PHE A 67 6.09 -2.30 5.23
C PHE A 67 5.14 -3.14 4.38
N ASP A 68 4.12 -3.69 5.03
CA ASP A 68 3.06 -4.45 4.39
C ASP A 68 1.81 -3.58 4.29
N VAL A 69 1.18 -3.59 3.13
CA VAL A 69 -0.09 -2.88 2.87
C VAL A 69 -1.17 -3.89 2.53
N GLU A 70 -2.29 -3.79 3.23
CA GLU A 70 -3.50 -4.56 2.98
C GLU A 70 -4.65 -3.59 2.72
N PHE A 71 -5.27 -3.67 1.54
CA PHE A 71 -6.51 -2.98 1.23
C PHE A 71 -7.69 -3.90 1.50
N ARG A 72 -8.67 -3.44 2.27
CA ARG A 72 -9.82 -4.23 2.70
C ARG A 72 -11.08 -3.83 1.95
N GLN A 73 -11.44 -2.56 2.05
CA GLN A 73 -12.58 -2.00 1.35
C GLN A 73 -12.20 -0.65 0.73
N PRO A 74 -12.77 -0.30 -0.44
CA PRO A 74 -12.49 0.99 -1.04
C PRO A 74 -13.09 2.13 -0.20
N ALA A 75 -12.30 3.14 0.14
CA ALA A 75 -12.82 4.42 0.61
C ALA A 75 -13.24 5.26 -0.61
N ARG A 76 -14.39 5.88 -0.56
CA ARG A 76 -15.01 6.62 -1.68
C ARG A 76 -15.35 8.05 -1.25
N LEU A 77 -15.59 8.92 -2.22
CA LEU A 77 -16.00 10.30 -1.95
C LEU A 77 -17.24 10.39 -1.03
N ALA A 78 -18.18 9.46 -1.17
CA ALA A 78 -19.38 9.39 -0.33
C ALA A 78 -19.08 9.16 1.16
N ASP A 79 -17.92 8.61 1.51
CA ASP A 79 -17.51 8.41 2.90
C ASP A 79 -17.08 9.72 3.59
N LYS A 80 -16.86 10.79 2.81
CA LYS A 80 -16.50 12.15 3.24
C LYS A 80 -15.13 12.27 3.95
N GLN A 81 -14.82 11.38 4.87
CA GLN A 81 -13.59 11.43 5.67
C GLN A 81 -12.96 10.05 5.85
N ILE A 82 -11.62 10.01 5.83
CA ILE A 82 -10.84 8.87 6.29
C ILE A 82 -10.27 9.20 7.68
N HIS A 83 -10.47 8.28 8.59
CA HIS A 83 -9.86 8.28 9.91
C HIS A 83 -8.68 7.33 9.93
N PHE A 84 -7.60 7.69 10.62
CA PHE A 84 -6.44 6.83 10.78
C PHE A 84 -5.77 7.04 12.14
N SER A 85 -5.20 5.96 12.67
CA SER A 85 -4.40 6.00 13.89
C SER A 85 -2.92 6.17 13.52
N LEU A 86 -2.22 7.02 14.24
CA LEU A 86 -0.77 7.11 14.16
C LEU A 86 -0.16 6.16 15.19
N PRO A 87 0.77 5.26 14.80
CA PRO A 87 1.42 4.39 15.77
C PRO A 87 2.31 5.20 16.73
N HIS A 88 2.42 4.74 17.96
CA HIS A 88 3.37 5.33 18.89
C HIS A 88 4.80 5.01 18.43
N PRO A 89 5.73 6.01 18.39
CA PRO A 89 7.08 5.80 17.84
C PRO A 89 7.90 4.72 18.56
N GLU A 90 7.61 4.47 19.82
CA GLU A 90 8.31 3.49 20.67
C GLU A 90 7.62 2.11 20.68
N ALA A 91 6.49 1.95 19.98
CA ALA A 91 5.83 0.67 19.89
C ALA A 91 6.68 -0.34 19.12
N ASP A 92 6.70 -1.58 19.56
CA ASP A 92 7.40 -2.67 18.86
C ASP A 92 6.80 -2.91 17.49
N ASP A 93 5.47 -2.89 17.40
CA ASP A 93 4.72 -2.99 16.15
C ASP A 93 4.17 -1.62 15.74
N LEU A 94 4.69 -1.07 14.67
CA LEU A 94 4.17 0.15 14.07
C LEU A 94 3.08 -0.18 13.06
N VAL A 95 1.81 0.03 13.44
CA VAL A 95 0.65 -0.22 12.56
C VAL A 95 -0.17 1.04 12.39
N MET A 96 -0.48 1.38 11.13
CA MET A 96 -1.44 2.41 10.76
C MET A 96 -2.71 1.74 10.22
N ASP A 97 -3.82 1.89 10.92
CA ASP A 97 -5.13 1.43 10.47
C ASP A 97 -5.94 2.61 9.95
N PHE A 98 -6.46 2.46 8.73
CA PHE A 98 -7.33 3.43 8.08
C PHE A 98 -8.76 2.91 8.04
N HIS A 99 -9.72 3.76 8.36
CA HIS A 99 -11.14 3.41 8.33
C HIS A 99 -12.02 4.59 7.92
N VAL A 100 -13.21 4.28 7.49
CA VAL A 100 -14.30 5.24 7.24
C VAL A 100 -15.48 4.91 8.15
N MET A 101 -16.37 5.88 8.33
CA MET A 101 -17.61 5.68 9.06
C MET A 101 -18.75 5.54 8.05
N ARG A 102 -19.44 4.40 8.04
CA ARG A 102 -20.59 4.14 7.14
C ARG A 102 -21.83 3.81 7.94
N VAL A 103 -22.96 4.24 7.43
CA VAL A 103 -24.26 3.82 7.96
C VAL A 103 -24.73 2.64 7.11
N PRO A 104 -24.80 1.42 7.66
CA PRO A 104 -25.32 0.27 6.92
C PRO A 104 -26.77 0.49 6.51
N PRO A 105 -27.24 -0.10 5.41
CA PRO A 105 -28.63 -0.03 4.99
C PRO A 105 -29.57 -0.44 6.13
N GLY A 106 -30.52 0.44 6.48
CA GLY A 106 -31.47 0.22 7.58
C GLY A 106 -30.97 0.48 9.01
N ALA A 107 -29.68 0.78 9.19
CA ALA A 107 -29.13 1.13 10.50
C ALA A 107 -29.27 2.62 10.82
N LYS A 108 -29.43 2.93 12.12
CA LYS A 108 -29.46 4.33 12.61
C LYS A 108 -28.10 4.86 13.06
N LYS A 109 -27.11 3.99 13.19
CA LYS A 109 -25.78 4.33 13.68
C LYS A 109 -24.73 4.00 12.62
N SER A 110 -23.69 4.82 12.55
CA SER A 110 -22.52 4.57 11.72
C SER A 110 -21.63 3.50 12.34
N GLU A 111 -21.04 2.68 11.49
CA GLU A 111 -20.07 1.65 11.85
C GLU A 111 -18.69 2.00 11.30
N LYS A 112 -17.68 1.57 12.03
CA LYS A 112 -16.27 1.68 11.61
C LYS A 112 -15.97 0.60 10.56
N VAL A 113 -15.67 1.03 9.33
CA VAL A 113 -15.35 0.14 8.21
C VAL A 113 -13.85 0.25 7.91
N PRO A 114 -13.05 -0.82 8.09
CA PRO A 114 -11.63 -0.79 7.77
C PRO A 114 -11.43 -0.73 6.27
N VAL A 115 -10.57 0.20 5.80
CA VAL A 115 -10.29 0.41 4.37
C VAL A 115 -8.87 0.04 3.98
N ALA A 116 -7.89 0.31 4.85
CA ALA A 116 -6.51 -0.11 4.65
C ALA A 116 -5.79 -0.31 5.99
N ARG A 117 -4.75 -1.14 5.96
CA ARG A 117 -3.82 -1.35 7.06
C ARG A 117 -2.40 -1.34 6.54
N ILE A 118 -1.50 -0.66 7.24
CA ILE A 118 -0.08 -0.65 6.95
C ILE A 118 0.66 -1.11 8.21
N ALA A 119 1.35 -2.25 8.09
CA ALA A 119 2.26 -2.74 9.13
C ALA A 119 3.69 -2.38 8.75
N ILE A 120 4.41 -1.70 9.65
CA ILE A 120 5.74 -1.14 9.39
C ILE A 120 6.75 -1.98 10.16
N HIS A 121 7.72 -2.53 9.44
CA HIS A 121 8.79 -3.34 10.01
C HIS A 121 10.06 -2.51 10.18
N ARG A 122 10.60 -2.53 11.37
CA ARG A 122 11.88 -1.89 11.69
C ARG A 122 13.05 -2.81 11.43
N GLY A 123 14.18 -2.24 11.11
CA GLY A 123 15.42 -3.00 10.92
C GLY A 123 16.39 -2.32 9.98
N THR A 124 17.51 -2.98 9.76
CA THR A 124 18.53 -2.53 8.81
C THR A 124 18.11 -2.86 7.39
N ARG A 125 18.16 -1.89 6.50
CA ARG A 125 17.91 -2.11 5.07
C ARG A 125 18.99 -3.00 4.49
N ARG A 126 18.60 -4.07 3.82
CA ARG A 126 19.54 -4.97 3.15
C ARG A 126 19.93 -4.36 1.80
N ARG A 127 21.22 -4.04 1.62
CA ARG A 127 21.74 -3.74 0.29
C ARG A 127 21.71 -5.02 -0.55
N ARG A 128 21.05 -4.98 -1.68
CA ARG A 128 21.09 -6.06 -2.66
C ARG A 128 22.18 -5.74 -3.68
N HIS A 129 23.16 -6.62 -3.80
CA HIS A 129 24.07 -6.62 -4.92
C HIS A 129 23.48 -7.58 -5.96
N GLY A 130 23.00 -7.05 -7.07
CA GLY A 130 22.50 -7.83 -8.19
C GLY A 130 23.00 -7.26 -9.50
N VAL A 131 23.13 -8.10 -10.51
CA VAL A 131 23.31 -7.64 -11.88
C VAL A 131 21.96 -7.06 -12.31
N ALA A 132 21.96 -5.78 -12.65
CA ALA A 132 20.76 -5.16 -13.20
C ALA A 132 20.46 -5.78 -14.56
N PRO A 133 19.20 -6.10 -14.85
CA PRO A 133 18.79 -6.41 -16.21
C PRO A 133 19.00 -5.18 -17.11
N GLU A 134 19.15 -5.40 -18.40
CA GLU A 134 19.13 -4.30 -19.35
C GLU A 134 17.87 -3.45 -19.11
N PRO A 135 18.01 -2.10 -19.05
CA PRO A 135 16.85 -1.24 -18.90
C PRO A 135 15.84 -1.58 -20.01
N PRO A 136 14.58 -1.91 -19.69
CA PRO A 136 13.63 -2.21 -20.72
C PRO A 136 13.48 -1.00 -21.65
N ALA A 137 13.48 -1.24 -22.97
CA ALA A 137 13.29 -0.20 -23.99
C ALA A 137 11.91 0.51 -23.86
N HIS A 138 11.17 0.32 -22.77
CA HIS A 138 9.76 0.63 -22.64
C HIS A 138 9.32 1.45 -21.42
N PRO A 139 8.10 2.03 -21.54
CA PRO A 139 7.64 3.34 -21.09
C PRO A 139 7.33 3.46 -19.60
N TYR A 140 7.67 2.50 -18.75
CA TYR A 140 7.42 2.59 -17.32
C TYR A 140 8.52 3.32 -16.53
N GLY A 141 9.54 3.79 -17.23
CA GLY A 141 10.58 4.57 -16.60
C GLY A 141 10.09 5.96 -16.20
N ILE A 142 10.52 6.40 -15.03
CA ILE A 142 10.24 7.73 -14.50
C ILE A 142 11.51 8.56 -14.60
N GLU A 143 11.50 9.59 -15.43
CA GLU A 143 12.46 10.68 -15.32
C GLU A 143 12.19 11.41 -14.00
N VAL A 144 13.14 11.38 -13.06
CA VAL A 144 12.93 11.95 -11.73
C VAL A 144 12.95 13.47 -11.79
N ARG A 145 11.81 14.06 -11.48
CA ARG A 145 11.58 15.50 -11.39
C ARG A 145 11.31 15.91 -9.94
N THR A 146 11.36 17.20 -9.66
CA THR A 146 11.13 17.75 -8.30
C THR A 146 9.86 17.22 -7.62
N ARG A 147 8.77 17.05 -8.37
CA ARG A 147 7.49 16.51 -7.84
C ARG A 147 7.57 15.06 -7.33
N HIS A 148 8.58 14.31 -7.76
CA HIS A 148 8.80 12.92 -7.36
C HIS A 148 9.67 12.79 -6.11
N LEU A 149 10.12 13.93 -5.57
CA LEU A 149 11.05 13.97 -4.46
C LEU A 149 10.36 14.36 -3.16
N ASN A 150 10.93 13.89 -2.06
CA ASN A 150 10.62 14.39 -0.72
C ASN A 150 11.41 15.67 -0.40
N ALA A 151 11.20 16.21 0.81
CA ALA A 151 11.93 17.36 1.30
C ALA A 151 13.45 17.16 1.41
N ALA A 152 13.92 15.91 1.53
CA ALA A 152 15.34 15.54 1.50
C ALA A 152 15.89 15.31 0.08
N ARG A 153 15.13 15.67 -0.95
CA ARG A 153 15.46 15.46 -2.38
C ARG A 153 15.72 13.99 -2.76
N GLN A 154 15.07 13.06 -2.07
CA GLN A 154 15.09 11.64 -2.38
C GLN A 154 13.80 11.23 -3.07
N VAL A 155 13.86 10.19 -3.92
CA VAL A 155 12.65 9.64 -4.58
C VAL A 155 11.69 9.12 -3.51
N SER A 156 10.49 9.63 -3.51
CA SER A 156 9.48 9.31 -2.50
C SER A 156 8.86 7.93 -2.74
N TRP A 157 8.58 7.20 -1.66
CA TRP A 157 8.01 5.85 -1.75
C TRP A 157 6.61 5.84 -2.39
N TYR A 158 5.80 6.88 -2.14
CA TYR A 158 4.46 6.97 -2.75
C TYR A 158 4.52 7.10 -4.28
N THR A 159 5.55 7.76 -4.84
CA THR A 159 5.78 7.76 -6.29
C THR A 159 6.06 6.35 -6.83
N LEU A 160 6.89 5.56 -6.11
CA LEU A 160 7.18 4.20 -6.50
C LEU A 160 5.94 3.29 -6.38
N VAL A 161 5.13 3.48 -5.33
CA VAL A 161 3.91 2.71 -5.12
C VAL A 161 2.88 2.96 -6.21
N ALA A 162 2.74 4.19 -6.71
CA ALA A 162 1.88 4.48 -7.86
C ALA A 162 2.24 3.58 -9.06
N VAL A 163 3.54 3.48 -9.35
CA VAL A 163 4.05 2.64 -10.44
C VAL A 163 3.85 1.16 -10.16
N ILE A 164 4.04 0.69 -8.91
CA ILE A 164 3.78 -0.71 -8.54
C ILE A 164 2.36 -1.12 -8.91
N MET A 165 1.37 -0.30 -8.55
CA MET A 165 -0.04 -0.62 -8.77
C MET A 165 -0.38 -0.77 -10.26
N ASP A 166 0.22 0.05 -11.12
CA ASP A 166 0.01 -0.01 -12.56
C ASP A 166 0.77 -1.18 -13.19
N VAL A 167 2.06 -1.29 -12.92
CA VAL A 167 2.93 -2.34 -13.46
C VAL A 167 2.48 -3.73 -13.04
N ALA A 168 2.09 -3.92 -11.79
CA ALA A 168 1.63 -5.21 -11.30
C ALA A 168 0.32 -5.64 -11.97
N ARG A 169 -0.64 -4.73 -12.17
CA ARG A 169 -1.89 -5.03 -12.86
C ARG A 169 -1.66 -5.38 -14.32
N ARG A 170 -0.93 -4.55 -15.06
CA ARG A 170 -0.64 -4.78 -16.48
C ARG A 170 0.24 -6.01 -16.68
N GLY A 171 1.30 -6.17 -15.91
CA GLY A 171 2.16 -7.33 -15.99
C GLY A 171 1.43 -8.64 -15.67
N ALA A 172 0.52 -8.63 -14.70
CA ALA A 172 -0.32 -9.78 -14.39
C ALA A 172 -1.31 -10.10 -15.52
N GLN A 173 -1.88 -9.07 -16.15
CA GLN A 173 -2.74 -9.21 -17.32
C GLN A 173 -1.97 -9.85 -18.49
N PHE A 174 -0.78 -9.36 -18.81
CA PHE A 174 0.06 -9.93 -19.86
C PHE A 174 0.54 -11.35 -19.59
N ALA A 175 0.67 -11.73 -18.32
CA ALA A 175 1.07 -13.07 -17.91
C ALA A 175 -0.12 -14.04 -17.76
N ASP A 176 -1.34 -13.59 -17.99
CA ASP A 176 -2.54 -14.40 -17.92
C ASP A 176 -2.91 -14.92 -19.33
N ASP A 177 -3.01 -16.23 -19.50
CA ASP A 177 -3.35 -16.88 -20.77
C ASP A 177 -4.74 -16.50 -21.32
N ARG A 178 -5.49 -15.68 -20.57
CA ARG A 178 -6.81 -15.14 -20.98
C ARG A 178 -6.74 -13.84 -21.78
N ILE A 179 -5.58 -13.38 -22.16
CA ILE A 179 -5.39 -12.12 -22.91
C ILE A 179 -6.27 -12.02 -24.17
N ASP A 180 -6.56 -13.15 -24.83
CA ASP A 180 -7.33 -13.20 -26.08
C ASP A 180 -8.86 -13.12 -25.86
N ARG A 181 -9.33 -13.02 -24.61
CA ARG A 181 -10.76 -12.87 -24.35
C ARG A 181 -11.10 -11.38 -24.21
N GLU A 182 -11.94 -10.90 -25.10
CA GLU A 182 -12.58 -9.57 -25.05
C GLU A 182 -13.59 -9.50 -23.88
N ASP A 183 -13.14 -9.73 -22.66
CA ASP A 183 -13.97 -9.62 -21.47
C ASP A 183 -13.72 -8.29 -20.77
N ASP A 184 -14.43 -7.23 -21.18
CA ASP A 184 -14.37 -5.90 -20.60
C ASP A 184 -14.70 -5.86 -19.10
N THR A 185 -15.25 -6.95 -18.55
CA THR A 185 -15.56 -7.05 -17.12
C THR A 185 -14.37 -7.51 -16.30
N LEU A 186 -13.34 -8.11 -16.93
CA LEU A 186 -12.17 -8.65 -16.28
C LEU A 186 -11.23 -7.51 -15.81
N LEU A 187 -10.90 -7.51 -14.54
CA LEU A 187 -9.93 -6.60 -13.96
C LEU A 187 -8.97 -7.31 -13.01
N TYR A 188 -7.74 -6.80 -12.97
CA TYR A 188 -6.71 -7.21 -12.02
C TYR A 188 -6.60 -6.18 -10.92
N ILE A 189 -6.78 -6.59 -9.67
CA ILE A 189 -6.66 -5.73 -8.50
C ILE A 189 -5.49 -6.18 -7.63
N VAL A 190 -4.93 -5.24 -6.87
CA VAL A 190 -3.85 -5.49 -5.91
C VAL A 190 -4.42 -5.28 -4.51
N PRO A 191 -4.85 -6.35 -3.82
CA PRO A 191 -5.38 -6.23 -2.45
C PRO A 191 -4.30 -6.06 -1.40
N ARG A 192 -3.07 -6.49 -1.68
CA ARG A 192 -1.95 -6.36 -0.75
C ARG A 192 -0.60 -6.36 -1.46
N PHE A 193 0.36 -5.71 -0.83
CA PHE A 193 1.76 -5.77 -1.23
C PHE A 193 2.68 -5.53 -0.03
N THR A 194 3.91 -6.05 -0.11
CA THR A 194 5.03 -5.69 0.76
C THR A 194 5.95 -4.75 -0.01
N PHE A 195 6.38 -3.66 0.61
CA PHE A 195 7.36 -2.74 0.03
C PHE A 195 8.63 -2.74 0.88
N THR A 196 9.78 -2.92 0.23
CA THR A 196 11.10 -2.97 0.87
C THR A 196 12.00 -1.91 0.23
N PRO A 197 12.24 -0.76 0.91
CA PRO A 197 13.24 0.20 0.46
C PRO A 197 14.63 -0.42 0.66
N LEU A 198 15.46 -0.41 -0.39
CA LEU A 198 16.83 -0.97 -0.35
C LEU A 198 17.84 0.13 -0.09
N VAL A 199 17.76 1.21 -0.85
CA VAL A 199 18.58 2.41 -0.69
C VAL A 199 17.77 3.65 -1.02
N ASP A 200 18.15 4.79 -0.45
CA ASP A 200 17.55 6.06 -0.83
C ASP A 200 18.18 6.56 -2.13
N ALA A 201 17.37 6.80 -3.15
CA ALA A 201 17.80 7.40 -4.41
C ALA A 201 17.64 8.93 -4.31
N ALA A 202 18.76 9.63 -4.19
CA ALA A 202 18.77 11.10 -4.21
C ALA A 202 18.73 11.62 -5.63
N LEU A 203 18.24 12.87 -5.79
CA LEU A 203 18.28 13.56 -7.08
C LEU A 203 19.73 13.71 -7.54
N ARG A 204 19.97 13.22 -8.74
CA ARG A 204 21.22 13.42 -9.50
C ARG A 204 20.85 13.84 -10.91
N ASP A 205 21.79 14.44 -11.62
CA ASP A 205 21.59 14.76 -13.02
C ASP A 205 21.25 13.49 -13.81
N ASN A 206 20.18 13.58 -14.62
CA ASN A 206 19.69 12.48 -15.44
C ASN A 206 19.29 11.21 -14.66
N LEU A 207 18.82 11.35 -13.41
CA LEU A 207 18.30 10.20 -12.68
C LEU A 207 17.00 9.68 -13.32
N PHE A 208 17.05 8.43 -13.71
CA PHE A 208 15.92 7.70 -14.26
C PHE A 208 15.64 6.47 -13.39
N VAL A 209 14.37 6.21 -13.10
CA VAL A 209 13.93 5.04 -12.32
C VAL A 209 13.00 4.21 -13.17
N TYR A 210 13.23 2.91 -13.25
CA TYR A 210 12.38 1.98 -13.98
C TYR A 210 12.06 0.73 -13.15
N PRO A 211 10.84 0.18 -13.30
CA PRO A 211 10.44 -1.06 -12.69
C PRO A 211 10.84 -2.25 -13.57
N GLU A 212 11.30 -3.31 -12.94
CA GLU A 212 11.37 -4.65 -13.48
C GLU A 212 10.24 -5.48 -12.88
N PHE A 213 9.44 -6.11 -13.73
CA PHE A 213 8.33 -6.97 -13.31
C PHE A 213 8.68 -8.43 -13.56
N ALA A 214 8.43 -9.28 -12.57
CA ALA A 214 8.54 -10.72 -12.70
C ALA A 214 7.38 -11.41 -11.96
N MET A 215 6.73 -12.36 -12.61
CA MET A 215 5.79 -13.25 -11.92
C MET A 215 6.58 -14.16 -10.99
N ALA A 216 6.38 -14.00 -9.69
CA ALA A 216 6.98 -14.89 -8.68
C ALA A 216 6.25 -16.23 -8.63
N GLN A 217 4.95 -16.23 -8.94
CA GLN A 217 4.13 -17.42 -9.08
C GLN A 217 3.20 -17.20 -10.28
N ARG A 218 3.26 -18.13 -11.26
CA ARG A 218 2.37 -18.09 -12.43
C ARG A 218 0.91 -18.34 -12.01
N TRP A 219 -0.01 -17.91 -12.85
CA TRP A 219 -1.42 -18.26 -12.71
C TRP A 219 -1.58 -19.78 -12.70
N ALA A 220 -2.07 -20.32 -11.62
CA ALA A 220 -2.36 -21.75 -11.51
C ALA A 220 -3.85 -22.00 -11.82
N LYS A 221 -4.15 -23.17 -12.41
CA LYS A 221 -5.52 -23.59 -12.71
C LYS A 221 -6.40 -23.54 -11.46
N GLY A 222 -7.59 -22.97 -11.59
CA GLY A 222 -8.56 -22.82 -10.50
C GLY A 222 -8.19 -21.72 -9.46
N ARG A 223 -7.10 -20.98 -9.65
CA ARG A 223 -6.71 -19.91 -8.72
C ARG A 223 -7.11 -18.53 -9.20
N THR A 224 -7.65 -17.75 -8.28
CA THR A 224 -8.06 -16.36 -8.51
C THR A 224 -6.93 -15.36 -8.29
N SER A 225 -5.82 -15.77 -7.68
CA SER A 225 -4.72 -14.88 -7.31
C SER A 225 -3.37 -15.42 -7.74
N SER A 226 -2.45 -14.49 -7.97
CA SER A 226 -1.04 -14.77 -8.25
C SER A 226 -0.15 -13.79 -7.51
N THR A 227 1.14 -14.07 -7.49
CA THR A 227 2.15 -13.23 -6.84
C THR A 227 3.17 -12.76 -7.85
N ALA A 228 3.45 -11.46 -7.83
CA ALA A 228 4.47 -10.84 -8.66
C ALA A 228 5.51 -10.12 -7.79
N ARG A 229 6.69 -9.92 -8.36
CA ARG A 229 7.75 -9.08 -7.81
C ARG A 229 7.97 -7.90 -8.73
N VAL A 230 8.10 -6.71 -8.14
CA VAL A 230 8.48 -5.49 -8.83
C VAL A 230 9.76 -4.97 -8.18
N THR A 231 10.84 -4.88 -8.95
CA THR A 231 12.11 -4.31 -8.50
C THR A 231 12.32 -2.97 -9.18
N PHE A 232 12.62 -1.94 -8.42
CA PHE A 232 12.94 -0.63 -8.95
C PHE A 232 14.44 -0.44 -9.07
N TRP A 233 14.84 -0.08 -10.26
CA TRP A 233 16.23 0.23 -10.61
C TRP A 233 16.37 1.72 -10.86
N ALA A 234 17.42 2.31 -10.32
CA ALA A 234 17.80 3.68 -10.62
C ALA A 234 19.05 3.70 -11.49
N VAL A 235 19.10 4.63 -12.43
CA VAL A 235 20.28 4.83 -13.29
C VAL A 235 20.57 6.32 -13.40
N ALA A 236 21.85 6.68 -13.27
CA ALA A 236 22.36 8.04 -13.48
C ALA A 236 23.82 7.93 -13.94
N ASN A 237 24.06 8.12 -15.25
CA ASN A 237 25.41 8.16 -15.85
C ASN A 237 26.32 6.96 -15.55
N ALA A 238 25.78 5.89 -14.96
CA ALA A 238 26.52 4.73 -14.47
C ALA A 238 25.66 3.46 -14.55
N ALA A 239 26.20 2.34 -14.09
CA ALA A 239 25.45 1.10 -13.98
C ALA A 239 24.21 1.27 -13.08
N PRO A 240 23.09 0.65 -13.43
CA PRO A 240 21.87 0.71 -12.63
C PRO A 240 22.06 0.01 -11.27
N TRP A 241 21.36 0.52 -10.26
CA TRP A 241 21.33 -0.07 -8.92
C TRP A 241 19.91 -0.21 -8.40
N PRO A 242 19.58 -1.25 -7.60
CA PRO A 242 18.25 -1.45 -7.07
C PRO A 242 18.00 -0.49 -5.90
N ILE A 243 16.85 0.18 -5.90
CA ILE A 243 16.45 1.14 -4.87
C ILE A 243 15.29 0.67 -3.99
N ALA A 244 14.40 -0.15 -4.56
CA ALA A 244 13.28 -0.72 -3.82
C ALA A 244 12.80 -2.02 -4.46
N GLU A 245 12.13 -2.84 -3.67
CA GLU A 245 11.51 -4.09 -4.11
C GLU A 245 10.09 -4.17 -3.53
N SER A 246 9.17 -4.76 -4.27
CA SER A 246 7.83 -5.05 -3.81
C SER A 246 7.41 -6.46 -4.19
N VAL A 247 6.77 -7.16 -3.25
CA VAL A 247 6.07 -8.42 -3.51
C VAL A 247 4.58 -8.11 -3.50
N VAL A 248 3.91 -8.40 -4.60
CA VAL A 248 2.53 -7.96 -4.86
C VAL A 248 1.64 -9.17 -5.05
N THR A 249 0.52 -9.22 -4.34
CA THR A 249 -0.57 -10.15 -4.65
C THR A 249 -1.51 -9.50 -5.65
N VAL A 250 -1.74 -10.15 -6.77
CA VAL A 250 -2.70 -9.72 -7.78
C VAL A 250 -3.87 -10.69 -7.80
N VAL A 251 -5.09 -10.17 -7.83
CA VAL A 251 -6.32 -10.96 -7.87
C VAL A 251 -7.07 -10.63 -9.16
N ARG A 252 -7.42 -11.67 -9.89
CA ARG A 252 -8.30 -11.60 -11.05
C ARG A 252 -9.75 -11.45 -10.58
N THR A 253 -10.46 -10.46 -11.09
CA THR A 253 -11.86 -10.18 -10.72
C THR A 253 -12.71 -9.89 -11.94
N SER A 254 -13.99 -10.26 -11.89
CA SER A 254 -14.98 -9.86 -12.89
C SER A 254 -16.17 -9.14 -12.24
N LEU A 255 -16.93 -8.40 -13.05
CA LEU A 255 -18.12 -7.69 -12.61
C LEU A 255 -19.33 -8.61 -12.75
N VAL A 256 -19.81 -9.17 -11.64
CA VAL A 256 -20.96 -10.07 -11.60
C VAL A 256 -22.10 -9.39 -10.86
N ASN A 257 -23.21 -9.13 -11.58
CA ASN A 257 -24.38 -8.40 -11.03
C ASN A 257 -24.01 -7.06 -10.37
N GLY A 258 -23.12 -6.28 -11.01
CA GLY A 258 -22.66 -4.99 -10.50
C GLY A 258 -21.68 -5.07 -9.31
N VAL A 259 -21.28 -6.26 -8.90
CA VAL A 259 -20.33 -6.49 -7.81
C VAL A 259 -19.07 -7.18 -8.33
N ARG A 260 -17.91 -6.63 -8.00
CA ARG A 260 -16.61 -7.26 -8.33
C ARG A 260 -16.39 -8.48 -7.47
N ARG A 261 -16.17 -9.62 -8.13
CA ARG A 261 -15.90 -10.91 -7.48
C ARG A 261 -14.63 -11.55 -8.02
N PRO A 262 -13.83 -12.24 -7.18
CA PRO A 262 -12.71 -13.06 -7.65
C PRO A 262 -13.20 -14.15 -8.60
N VAL A 263 -12.48 -14.34 -9.70
CA VAL A 263 -12.81 -15.35 -10.71
C VAL A 263 -11.58 -16.19 -11.06
N ASP A 264 -11.82 -17.43 -11.46
CA ASP A 264 -10.79 -18.34 -11.98
C ASP A 264 -10.47 -18.04 -13.46
N GLU A 265 -9.72 -18.93 -14.10
CA GLU A 265 -9.34 -18.84 -15.52
C GLU A 265 -10.51 -18.94 -16.49
N ASN A 266 -11.64 -19.50 -16.06
CA ASN A 266 -12.85 -19.63 -16.89
C ASN A 266 -13.77 -18.41 -16.75
N GLY A 267 -13.52 -17.53 -15.77
CA GLY A 267 -14.39 -16.42 -15.40
C GLY A 267 -15.45 -16.81 -14.38
N ASP A 268 -15.37 -18.02 -13.84
CA ASP A 268 -16.31 -18.50 -12.84
C ASP A 268 -15.98 -17.91 -11.47
N VAL A 269 -17.02 -17.50 -10.76
CA VAL A 269 -16.88 -16.94 -9.42
C VAL A 269 -16.44 -18.04 -8.46
N VAL A 270 -15.26 -17.87 -7.88
CA VAL A 270 -14.77 -18.77 -6.83
C VAL A 270 -15.39 -18.35 -5.50
N SER A 271 -16.33 -19.14 -4.99
CA SER A 271 -16.82 -18.98 -3.64
C SER A 271 -15.70 -19.24 -2.64
N LYS A 272 -15.63 -18.44 -1.56
CA LYS A 272 -14.62 -18.57 -0.49
C LYS A 272 -14.75 -19.88 0.31
N SER A 273 -14.71 -21.01 -0.35
CA SER A 273 -14.59 -22.29 0.34
C SER A 273 -13.14 -22.76 0.21
N GLY A 274 -12.29 -22.37 1.15
CA GLY A 274 -10.91 -22.85 1.29
C GLY A 274 -9.84 -21.76 1.14
N ALA A 275 -9.69 -20.93 2.17
CA ALA A 275 -8.46 -20.20 2.47
C ALA A 275 -7.94 -20.66 3.84
#